data_c8ec5ced19243918760b413dd7590da5
#
_entry.id   c8ec5ced19243918760b413dd7590da5
#
_cell.length_a   1.000
_cell.length_b   1.000
_cell.length_c   1.000
_cell.angle_alpha   90.00
_cell.angle_beta   90.00
_cell.angle_gamma   90.00
#
_symmetry.space_group_name_H-M   'P 1'
#
loop_
_entity.id
_entity.type
_entity.pdbx_description
1 polymer ?
#
loop_
_entity_poly.entity_id
_entity_poly.type
_entity_poly.pdbx_seq_one_letter_code
_entity_poly.pdbx_strand_id
1 'polypeptide(L)'
;FAGVMVDDVDILLFDEPLANLDPATGKTAIDLIDHVWKELGKTVVIIEHRLEDVLYRDVDRIVVVNDGRIAADMTPDELIAADILPGMGIREPLYATALKYAGVSVTPEMRPGRMETLRIEMVKEAVQKWALSRVPDREVNDRPDILTAEHVSFQYTKKRRILKDLS
;
A
#
# COMPACT_ATOMS: atom_id res chain seq x y z
N PHE A 1 20.93 1.01 3.37
CA PHE A 1 20.55 -0.24 4.03
C PHE A 1 21.79 -0.99 4.54
N ALA A 2 22.78 -1.30 3.69
CA ALA A 2 23.99 -2.04 4.07
C ALA A 2 24.76 -1.40 5.24
N GLY A 3 24.82 -0.06 5.32
CA GLY A 3 25.51 0.65 6.41
C GLY A 3 24.87 0.45 7.79
N VAL A 4 23.56 0.27 7.86
CA VAL A 4 22.83 0.02 9.13
C VAL A 4 23.07 -1.41 9.63
N MET A 5 23.42 -2.33 8.73
CA MET A 5 23.65 -3.75 9.03
C MET A 5 25.08 -4.08 9.45
N VAL A 6 25.98 -3.10 9.44
CA VAL A 6 27.40 -3.31 9.83
C VAL A 6 27.54 -3.51 11.34
N ASP A 7 26.69 -2.83 12.11
CA ASP A 7 26.69 -2.94 13.56
C ASP A 7 25.73 -4.05 14.03
N ASP A 8 26.13 -4.85 14.99
CA ASP A 8 25.27 -5.89 15.59
C ASP A 8 24.32 -5.25 16.61
N VAL A 9 23.24 -4.65 16.08
CA VAL A 9 22.18 -4.01 16.88
C VAL A 9 20.95 -4.92 16.98
N ASP A 10 20.24 -4.84 18.09
CA ASP A 10 19.02 -5.65 18.32
C ASP A 10 17.75 -5.01 17.74
N ILE A 11 17.76 -3.67 17.62
CA ILE A 11 16.59 -2.89 17.16
C ILE A 11 16.99 -2.04 15.95
N LEU A 12 16.24 -2.15 14.88
CA LEU A 12 16.40 -1.39 13.65
C LEU A 12 15.20 -0.45 13.47
N LEU A 13 15.50 0.83 13.27
CA LEU A 13 14.50 1.86 13.02
C LEU A 13 14.64 2.35 11.57
N PHE A 14 13.56 2.28 10.83
CA PHE A 14 13.47 2.78 9.46
C PHE A 14 12.44 3.91 9.39
N ASP A 15 12.88 5.09 9.01
CA ASP A 15 12.03 6.26 8.81
C ASP A 15 11.83 6.49 7.31
N GLU A 16 10.60 6.29 6.85
CA GLU A 16 10.19 6.38 5.45
C GLU A 16 11.12 5.65 4.45
N PRO A 17 11.45 4.38 4.67
CA PRO A 17 12.45 3.66 3.86
C PRO A 17 12.03 3.51 2.40
N LEU A 18 10.76 3.73 2.08
CA LEU A 18 10.20 3.60 0.73
C LEU A 18 10.10 4.95 0.01
N ALA A 19 10.45 6.05 0.67
CA ALA A 19 10.43 7.38 0.06
C ALA A 19 11.34 7.41 -1.18
N ASN A 20 10.82 7.95 -2.28
CA ASN A 20 11.53 8.09 -3.55
C ASN A 20 11.95 6.78 -4.25
N LEU A 21 11.46 5.63 -3.81
CA LEU A 21 11.63 4.37 -4.51
C LEU A 21 10.47 4.12 -5.49
N ASP A 22 10.80 3.53 -6.63
CA ASP A 22 9.77 2.98 -7.51
C ASP A 22 9.12 1.74 -6.86
N PRO A 23 7.92 1.32 -7.29
CA PRO A 23 7.20 0.23 -6.63
C PRO A 23 7.95 -1.09 -6.57
N ALA A 24 8.76 -1.42 -7.59
CA ALA A 24 9.52 -2.67 -7.63
C ALA A 24 10.68 -2.64 -6.63
N THR A 25 11.42 -1.53 -6.60
CA THR A 25 12.51 -1.30 -5.63
C THR A 25 11.96 -1.22 -4.19
N GLY A 26 10.78 -0.60 -4.00
CA GLY A 26 10.11 -0.55 -2.71
C GLY A 26 9.79 -1.95 -2.17
N LYS A 27 9.24 -2.85 -3.00
CA LYS A 27 9.01 -4.25 -2.60
C LYS A 27 10.30 -4.97 -2.21
N THR A 28 11.37 -4.79 -2.99
CA THR A 28 12.68 -5.36 -2.66
C THR A 28 13.21 -4.86 -1.32
N ALA A 29 13.00 -3.58 -1.01
CA ALA A 29 13.40 -3.01 0.28
C ALA A 29 12.63 -3.65 1.45
N ILE A 30 11.31 -3.83 1.31
CA ILE A 30 10.51 -4.51 2.33
C ILE A 30 10.89 -5.99 2.45
N ASP A 31 11.22 -6.68 1.35
CA ASP A 31 11.71 -8.06 1.38
C ASP A 31 13.02 -8.20 2.17
N LEU A 32 13.93 -7.24 2.01
CA LEU A 32 15.17 -7.20 2.77
C LEU A 32 14.91 -6.94 4.26
N ILE A 33 13.98 -6.08 4.60
CA ILE A 33 13.60 -5.80 5.99
C ILE A 33 12.95 -7.04 6.62
N ASP A 34 12.04 -7.70 5.91
CA ASP A 34 11.41 -8.95 6.34
C ASP A 34 12.43 -10.06 6.59
N HIS A 35 13.44 -10.20 5.71
CA HIS A 35 14.55 -11.13 5.89
C HIS A 35 15.34 -10.85 7.17
N VAL A 36 15.67 -9.59 7.43
CA VAL A 36 16.39 -9.18 8.65
C VAL A 36 15.58 -9.53 9.90
N TRP A 37 14.29 -9.26 9.89
CA TRP A 37 13.40 -9.61 11.00
C TRP A 37 13.35 -11.13 11.22
N LYS A 38 13.06 -11.92 10.19
CA LYS A 38 12.82 -13.37 10.30
C LYS A 38 14.09 -14.20 10.50
N GLU A 39 15.13 -13.89 9.73
CA GLU A 39 16.34 -14.72 9.71
C GLU A 39 17.38 -14.28 10.75
N LEU A 40 17.45 -12.99 11.06
CA LEU A 40 18.40 -12.47 12.02
C LEU A 40 17.79 -12.22 13.41
N GLY A 41 16.47 -12.42 13.57
CA GLY A 41 15.75 -12.27 14.84
C GLY A 41 15.79 -10.85 15.42
N LYS A 42 15.98 -9.82 14.55
CA LYS A 42 16.07 -8.43 14.98
C LYS A 42 14.68 -7.83 15.18
N THR A 43 14.53 -6.89 16.11
CA THR A 43 13.33 -6.07 16.21
C THR A 43 13.37 -4.99 15.16
N VAL A 44 12.31 -4.86 14.37
CA VAL A 44 12.20 -3.86 13.30
C VAL A 44 11.04 -2.93 13.57
N VAL A 45 11.29 -1.62 13.50
CA VAL A 45 10.27 -0.58 13.56
C VAL A 45 10.37 0.24 12.27
N ILE A 46 9.24 0.36 11.56
CA ILE A 46 9.14 1.12 10.31
C ILE A 46 8.16 2.26 10.53
N ILE A 47 8.57 3.49 10.25
CA ILE A 47 7.68 4.64 10.16
C ILE A 47 7.35 4.80 8.67
N GLU A 48 6.08 4.66 8.33
CA GLU A 48 5.60 4.73 6.95
C GLU A 48 4.14 5.21 6.90
N HIS A 49 3.79 5.95 5.87
CA HIS A 49 2.42 6.40 5.63
C HIS A 49 1.73 5.60 4.51
N ARG A 50 2.48 4.81 3.74
CA ARG A 50 1.96 3.93 2.69
C ARG A 50 1.76 2.52 3.24
N LEU A 51 0.69 2.35 4.01
CA LEU A 51 0.38 1.12 4.74
C LEU A 51 0.34 -0.12 3.82
N GLU A 52 -0.19 0.01 2.61
CA GLU A 52 -0.29 -1.10 1.64
C GLU A 52 1.09 -1.66 1.24
N ASP A 53 2.09 -0.80 1.12
CA ASP A 53 3.44 -1.20 0.75
C ASP A 53 4.13 -2.00 1.87
N VAL A 54 3.86 -1.65 3.13
CA VAL A 54 4.40 -2.37 4.29
C VAL A 54 3.66 -3.68 4.51
N LEU A 55 2.33 -3.68 4.40
CA LEU A 55 1.47 -4.86 4.56
C LEU A 55 1.62 -5.90 3.43
N TYR A 56 2.53 -5.66 2.50
CA TYR A 56 3.00 -6.66 1.55
C TYR A 56 3.69 -7.85 2.26
N ARG A 57 4.28 -7.61 3.44
CA ARG A 57 4.87 -8.64 4.31
C ARG A 57 4.17 -8.70 5.66
N ASP A 58 4.53 -9.71 6.46
CA ASP A 58 3.97 -9.87 7.81
C ASP A 58 4.39 -8.69 8.69
N VAL A 59 3.43 -8.22 9.49
CA VAL A 59 3.63 -7.18 10.48
C VAL A 59 2.91 -7.63 11.75
N ASP A 60 3.63 -7.65 12.88
CA ASP A 60 3.04 -8.08 14.16
C ASP A 60 2.08 -7.05 14.73
N ARG A 61 2.42 -5.76 14.57
CA ARG A 61 1.73 -4.67 15.26
C ARG A 61 1.82 -3.38 14.48
N ILE A 62 0.74 -2.61 14.50
CA ILE A 62 0.69 -1.27 13.91
C ILE A 62 0.30 -0.28 15.00
N VAL A 63 1.12 0.76 15.14
CA VAL A 63 0.84 1.90 16.00
C VAL A 63 0.50 3.09 15.12
N VAL A 64 -0.74 3.57 15.21
CA VAL A 64 -1.20 4.74 14.48
C VAL A 64 -1.00 5.98 15.36
N VAL A 65 -0.22 6.93 14.85
CA VAL A 65 -0.02 8.22 15.51
C VAL A 65 -0.80 9.29 14.77
N ASN A 66 -1.68 9.99 15.47
CA ASN A 66 -2.45 11.10 14.92
C ASN A 66 -2.49 12.26 15.92
N ASP A 67 -2.29 13.48 15.45
CA ASP A 67 -2.25 14.70 16.28
C ASP A 67 -1.36 14.58 17.53
N GLY A 68 -0.18 13.96 17.37
CA GLY A 68 0.80 13.80 18.45
C GLY A 68 0.41 12.77 19.52
N ARG A 69 -0.57 11.90 19.24
CA ARG A 69 -1.04 10.88 20.18
C ARG A 69 -1.12 9.52 19.48
N ILE A 70 -1.00 8.46 20.26
CA ILE A 70 -1.30 7.11 19.79
C ILE A 70 -2.82 7.00 19.68
N ALA A 71 -3.30 6.91 18.45
CA ALA A 71 -4.72 6.76 18.13
C ALA A 71 -5.16 5.29 18.09
N ALA A 72 -4.24 4.38 17.70
CA ALA A 72 -4.47 2.95 17.71
C ALA A 72 -3.15 2.20 17.92
N ASP A 73 -3.27 1.00 18.46
CA ASP A 73 -2.17 0.07 18.71
C ASP A 73 -2.72 -1.35 18.69
N MET A 74 -2.65 -2.00 17.52
CA MET A 74 -3.35 -3.25 17.24
C MET A 74 -2.69 -4.05 16.11
N THR A 75 -3.17 -5.25 15.88
CA THR A 75 -2.74 -6.08 14.75
C THR A 75 -3.23 -5.50 13.41
N PRO A 76 -2.60 -5.85 12.28
CA PRO A 76 -3.07 -5.43 10.96
C PRO A 76 -4.54 -5.81 10.69
N ASP A 77 -4.96 -7.02 11.09
CA ASP A 77 -6.33 -7.49 10.88
C ASP A 77 -7.35 -6.63 11.64
N GLU A 78 -7.06 -6.30 12.89
CA GLU A 78 -7.89 -5.43 13.71
C GLU A 78 -7.95 -4.01 13.16
N LEU A 79 -6.81 -3.46 12.73
CA LEU A 79 -6.73 -2.09 12.21
C LEU A 79 -7.56 -1.90 10.94
N ILE A 80 -7.45 -2.83 9.98
CA ILE A 80 -8.22 -2.75 8.74
C ILE A 80 -9.72 -2.94 9.01
N ALA A 81 -10.08 -3.79 9.97
CA ALA A 81 -11.47 -3.98 10.37
C ALA A 81 -12.05 -2.80 11.15
N ALA A 82 -11.24 -2.05 11.88
CA ALA A 82 -11.69 -0.93 12.72
C ALA A 82 -12.21 0.30 11.95
N ASP A 83 -11.88 0.42 10.65
CA ASP A 83 -12.34 1.51 9.75
C ASP A 83 -12.01 2.94 10.24
N ILE A 84 -10.93 3.08 10.99
CA ILE A 84 -10.55 4.38 11.60
C ILE A 84 -9.60 5.21 10.73
N LEU A 85 -8.85 4.57 9.85
CA LEU A 85 -7.78 5.20 9.05
C LEU A 85 -8.28 6.36 8.16
N PRO A 86 -9.41 6.21 7.42
CA PRO A 86 -9.94 7.29 6.58
C PRO A 86 -10.27 8.55 7.36
N GLY A 87 -10.80 8.40 8.58
CA GLY A 87 -11.11 9.53 9.47
C GLY A 87 -9.88 10.31 9.93
N MET A 88 -8.69 9.72 9.84
CA MET A 88 -7.40 10.33 10.17
C MET A 88 -6.62 10.78 8.93
N GLY A 89 -7.22 10.69 7.73
CA GLY A 89 -6.55 11.03 6.48
C GLY A 89 -5.50 10.01 6.04
N ILE A 90 -5.46 8.83 6.65
CA ILE A 90 -4.54 7.75 6.30
C ILE A 90 -5.22 6.85 5.28
N ARG A 91 -4.52 6.60 4.18
CA ARG A 91 -5.02 5.74 3.11
C ARG A 91 -4.98 4.28 3.52
N GLU A 92 -6.13 3.62 3.39
CA GLU A 92 -6.22 2.17 3.53
C GLU A 92 -5.68 1.44 2.29
N PRO A 93 -5.29 0.15 2.43
CA PRO A 93 -5.02 -0.69 1.29
C PRO A 93 -6.18 -0.74 0.30
N LEU A 94 -5.89 -0.71 -1.01
CA LEU A 94 -6.91 -0.63 -2.05
C LEU A 94 -7.90 -1.80 -2.01
N TYR A 95 -7.44 -3.01 -1.69
CA TYR A 95 -8.34 -4.16 -1.58
C TYR A 95 -9.34 -3.99 -0.42
N ALA A 96 -8.94 -3.42 0.72
CA ALA A 96 -9.83 -3.17 1.84
C ALA A 96 -10.90 -2.13 1.48
N THR A 97 -10.49 -1.05 0.83
CA THR A 97 -11.40 -0.03 0.29
C THR A 97 -12.39 -0.65 -0.72
N ALA A 98 -11.92 -1.53 -1.62
CA ALA A 98 -12.78 -2.22 -2.59
C ALA A 98 -13.82 -3.13 -1.91
N LEU A 99 -13.45 -3.86 -0.86
CA LEU A 99 -14.39 -4.66 -0.07
C LEU A 99 -15.51 -3.79 0.54
N LYS A 100 -15.17 -2.64 1.10
CA LYS A 100 -16.13 -1.69 1.67
C LYS A 100 -17.08 -1.14 0.59
N TYR A 101 -16.57 -0.79 -0.60
CA TYR A 101 -17.41 -0.40 -1.73
C TYR A 101 -18.33 -1.52 -2.22
N ALA A 102 -17.92 -2.78 -2.08
CA ALA A 102 -18.77 -3.94 -2.34
C ALA A 102 -19.81 -4.20 -1.24
N GLY A 103 -19.87 -3.36 -0.20
CA GLY A 103 -20.80 -3.49 0.92
C GLY A 103 -20.40 -4.57 1.93
N VAL A 104 -19.14 -4.99 1.93
CA VAL A 104 -18.63 -5.96 2.90
C VAL A 104 -18.30 -5.24 4.22
N SER A 105 -18.90 -5.72 5.32
CA SER A 105 -18.47 -5.35 6.67
C SER A 105 -17.20 -6.15 6.99
N VAL A 106 -16.04 -5.50 6.90
CA VAL A 106 -14.75 -6.16 7.13
C VAL A 106 -14.59 -6.48 8.61
N THR A 107 -14.23 -7.73 8.91
CA THR A 107 -13.98 -8.19 10.30
C THR A 107 -12.61 -8.82 10.42
N PRO A 108 -12.01 -8.90 11.64
CA PRO A 108 -10.69 -9.51 11.83
C PRO A 108 -10.64 -10.99 11.42
N GLU A 109 -11.77 -11.73 11.53
CA GLU A 109 -11.86 -13.13 11.15
C GLU A 109 -11.63 -13.36 9.65
N MET A 110 -11.87 -12.32 8.83
CA MET A 110 -11.58 -12.34 7.39
C MET A 110 -10.07 -12.26 7.11
N ARG A 111 -9.25 -11.99 8.11
CA ARG A 111 -7.80 -11.79 8.00
C ARG A 111 -7.43 -10.72 6.96
N PRO A 112 -7.98 -9.51 7.11
CA PRO A 112 -7.84 -8.46 6.10
C PRO A 112 -6.52 -7.69 6.16
N GLY A 113 -5.63 -8.00 7.10
CA GLY A 113 -4.35 -7.32 7.26
C GLY A 113 -3.42 -7.45 6.05
N ARG A 114 -3.58 -8.53 5.26
CA ARG A 114 -2.83 -8.74 4.01
C ARG A 114 -3.72 -9.35 2.94
N MET A 115 -3.46 -9.01 1.70
CA MET A 115 -4.19 -9.57 0.55
C MET A 115 -4.03 -11.10 0.47
N GLU A 116 -2.84 -11.62 0.74
CA GLU A 116 -2.54 -13.06 0.68
C GLU A 116 -3.23 -13.88 1.78
N THR A 117 -3.52 -13.26 2.93
CA THR A 117 -4.19 -13.93 4.05
C THR A 117 -5.69 -13.74 4.07
N LEU A 118 -6.21 -12.83 3.25
CA LEU A 118 -7.63 -12.54 3.16
C LEU A 118 -8.43 -13.81 2.82
N ARG A 119 -9.44 -14.12 3.63
CA ARG A 119 -10.36 -15.22 3.39
C ARG A 119 -11.34 -14.88 2.29
N ILE A 120 -10.92 -15.09 1.04
CA ILE A 120 -11.65 -14.73 -0.18
C ILE A 120 -13.04 -15.36 -0.21
N GLU A 121 -13.22 -16.57 0.30
CA GLU A 121 -14.50 -17.28 0.36
C GLU A 121 -15.56 -16.50 1.14
N MET A 122 -15.19 -15.70 2.12
CA MET A 122 -16.10 -14.89 2.92
C MET A 122 -16.61 -13.64 2.20
N VAL A 123 -15.90 -13.18 1.17
CA VAL A 123 -16.17 -11.89 0.50
C VAL A 123 -16.53 -12.05 -0.98
N LYS A 124 -16.29 -13.23 -1.57
CA LYS A 124 -16.39 -13.51 -3.00
C LYS A 124 -17.74 -13.11 -3.60
N GLU A 125 -18.83 -13.52 -2.98
CA GLU A 125 -20.18 -13.26 -3.50
C GLU A 125 -20.52 -11.76 -3.54
N ALA A 126 -20.17 -11.03 -2.47
CA ALA A 126 -20.41 -9.60 -2.38
C ALA A 126 -19.59 -8.84 -3.45
N VAL A 127 -18.31 -9.18 -3.61
CA VAL A 127 -17.43 -8.56 -4.60
C VAL A 127 -17.90 -8.89 -6.03
N GLN A 128 -18.29 -10.13 -6.31
CA GLN A 128 -18.83 -10.50 -7.63
C GLN A 128 -20.12 -9.74 -7.96
N LYS A 129 -21.05 -9.68 -7.02
CA LYS A 129 -22.31 -8.93 -7.19
C LYS A 129 -22.04 -7.46 -7.45
N TRP A 130 -21.13 -6.86 -6.68
CA TRP A 130 -20.75 -5.46 -6.86
C TRP A 130 -20.09 -5.23 -8.22
N ALA A 131 -19.12 -6.07 -8.63
CA ALA A 131 -18.46 -5.95 -9.92
C ALA A 131 -19.42 -6.03 -11.10
N LEU A 132 -20.39 -6.98 -11.05
CA LEU A 132 -21.42 -7.12 -12.10
C LEU A 132 -22.38 -5.92 -12.13
N SER A 133 -22.67 -5.29 -10.99
CA SER A 133 -23.52 -4.09 -10.92
C SER A 133 -22.85 -2.83 -11.46
N ARG A 134 -21.54 -2.84 -11.64
CA ARG A 134 -20.72 -1.72 -12.08
C ARG A 134 -20.18 -1.90 -13.49
N VAL A 135 -20.94 -2.60 -14.37
CA VAL A 135 -20.63 -2.55 -15.80
C VAL A 135 -20.65 -1.07 -16.19
N PRO A 136 -19.52 -0.48 -16.57
CA PRO A 136 -19.52 0.92 -16.96
C PRO A 136 -20.41 1.04 -18.20
N ASP A 137 -21.45 1.89 -18.12
CA ASP A 137 -22.01 2.48 -19.34
C ASP A 137 -20.81 3.12 -20.04
N ARG A 138 -20.32 2.47 -21.07
CA ARG A 138 -19.45 3.10 -22.04
C ARG A 138 -20.32 4.11 -22.81
N GLU A 139 -20.65 5.21 -22.14
CA GLU A 139 -20.92 6.42 -22.90
C GLU A 139 -19.63 6.69 -23.67
N VAL A 140 -19.71 6.49 -24.96
CA VAL A 140 -18.71 7.01 -25.90
C VAL A 140 -18.64 8.50 -25.57
N ASN A 141 -17.54 8.90 -24.94
CA ASN A 141 -17.41 10.28 -24.47
C ASN A 141 -17.15 11.13 -25.70
N ASP A 142 -18.22 11.62 -26.31
CA ASP A 142 -18.23 12.50 -27.48
C ASP A 142 -17.85 13.95 -27.08
N ARG A 143 -17.15 14.09 -25.96
CA ARG A 143 -16.65 15.38 -25.49
C ARG A 143 -15.29 15.66 -26.14
N PRO A 144 -15.06 16.91 -26.58
CA PRO A 144 -13.75 17.28 -27.11
C PRO A 144 -12.68 17.07 -26.03
N ASP A 145 -11.50 16.68 -26.46
CA ASP A 145 -10.35 16.52 -25.57
C ASP A 145 -10.02 17.86 -24.90
N ILE A 146 -9.85 17.85 -23.60
CA ILE A 146 -9.46 19.03 -22.83
C ILE A 146 -7.95 19.28 -22.97
N LEU A 147 -7.18 18.21 -23.12
CA LEU A 147 -5.74 18.24 -23.30
C LEU A 147 -5.32 17.11 -24.23
N THR A 148 -4.59 17.45 -25.27
CA THR A 148 -4.00 16.48 -26.19
C THR A 148 -2.48 16.61 -26.15
N ALA A 149 -1.78 15.48 -26.09
CA ALA A 149 -0.34 15.42 -26.21
C ALA A 149 0.02 14.75 -27.54
N GLU A 150 0.77 15.45 -28.39
CA GLU A 150 1.18 14.93 -29.71
C GLU A 150 2.70 15.03 -29.84
N HIS A 151 3.36 13.92 -30.15
CA HIS A 151 4.80 13.85 -30.42
C HIS A 151 5.67 14.50 -29.34
N VAL A 152 5.25 14.39 -28.04
CA VAL A 152 5.97 15.00 -26.92
C VAL A 152 7.27 14.24 -26.64
N SER A 153 8.38 14.94 -26.71
CA SER A 153 9.69 14.41 -26.32
C SER A 153 10.32 15.34 -25.27
N PHE A 154 10.90 14.77 -24.23
CA PHE A 154 11.53 15.55 -23.16
C PHE A 154 12.85 14.93 -22.69
N GLN A 155 13.81 15.80 -22.33
CA GLN A 155 15.09 15.41 -21.74
C GLN A 155 15.61 16.52 -20.83
N TYR A 156 16.17 16.15 -19.67
CA TYR A 156 16.86 17.11 -18.79
C TYR A 156 18.26 17.46 -19.32
N THR A 157 18.92 16.52 -19.95
CA THR A 157 20.26 16.70 -20.52
C THR A 157 20.33 16.09 -21.93
N LYS A 158 21.24 16.56 -22.77
CA LYS A 158 21.43 16.02 -24.13
C LYS A 158 21.75 14.53 -24.21
N LYS A 159 22.12 13.90 -23.07
CA LYS A 159 22.58 12.50 -23.04
C LYS A 159 21.46 11.46 -22.88
N ARG A 160 20.30 11.83 -22.33
CA ARG A 160 19.22 10.87 -22.05
C ARG A 160 17.86 11.50 -22.27
N ARG A 161 17.15 11.01 -23.27
CA ARG A 161 15.76 11.34 -23.53
C ARG A 161 14.87 10.54 -22.56
N ILE A 162 13.99 11.22 -21.79
CA ILE A 162 13.10 10.61 -20.81
C ILE A 162 11.75 10.31 -21.42
N LEU A 163 11.16 11.28 -22.10
CA LEU A 163 9.98 11.05 -22.93
C LEU A 163 10.41 11.00 -24.38
N LYS A 164 9.87 10.03 -25.12
CA LYS A 164 10.19 9.77 -26.51
C LYS A 164 8.89 9.62 -27.28
N ASP A 165 8.53 10.68 -28.01
CA ASP A 165 7.41 10.64 -28.94
C ASP A 165 6.11 10.11 -28.34
N LEU A 166 5.71 10.70 -27.21
CA LEU A 166 4.49 10.36 -26.51
C LEU A 166 3.31 11.03 -27.22
N SER A 167 2.33 10.25 -27.60
CA SER A 167 1.06 10.71 -28.16
C SER A 167 -0.12 9.98 -27.52
#